data_451074286817f223dfc0988752f47aee
#
_entry.id   451074286817f223dfc0988752f47aee
#
_cell.length_a   1.000
_cell.length_b   1.000
_cell.length_c   1.000
_cell.angle_alpha   90.00
_cell.angle_beta   90.00
_cell.angle_gamma   90.00
#
_symmetry.space_group_name_H-M   'P 1'
#
loop_
_entity.id
_entity.type
_entity.pdbx_description
1 polymer ?
#
loop_
_entity_poly.entity_id
_entity_poly.type
_entity_poly.pdbx_seq_one_letter_code
_entity_poly.pdbx_strand_id
1 'polypeptide(L)'
;MSGLFQKCVPALVLALASAGVAQAAGDAAKGKAIFTANCVSCHGESGKGDGPVGAALPPPKPRDFTKAEFKLDSLKDKKPGSDAALALVIKNGAAAYGGSALMAPWGGTLSDAQIQDVIAYIRTFHK
;
A
#
# COMPACT_ATOMS: atom_id res chain seq x y z
N MET A 1 -38.10 -6.69 62.51
CA MET A 1 -37.79 -5.48 61.75
C MET A 1 -36.50 -5.72 60.99
N SER A 2 -36.61 -6.16 59.78
CA SER A 2 -35.48 -6.68 58.97
C SER A 2 -35.08 -5.63 57.95
N GLY A 3 -33.92 -5.02 58.16
CA GLY A 3 -33.32 -4.11 57.17
C GLY A 3 -32.55 -4.90 56.13
N LEU A 4 -33.06 -4.92 54.91
CA LEU A 4 -32.33 -5.48 53.75
C LEU A 4 -31.26 -4.48 53.30
N PHE A 5 -30.00 -4.75 53.57
CA PHE A 5 -28.91 -4.02 52.97
C PHE A 5 -28.66 -4.56 51.52
N GLN A 6 -29.11 -3.82 50.56
CA GLN A 6 -28.87 -4.07 49.17
C GLN A 6 -27.45 -3.60 48.85
N LYS A 7 -26.52 -4.58 48.73
CA LYS A 7 -25.16 -4.29 48.29
C LYS A 7 -25.14 -3.99 46.80
N CYS A 8 -25.00 -2.71 46.43
CA CYS A 8 -24.68 -2.34 45.06
C CYS A 8 -23.27 -2.78 44.73
N VAL A 9 -23.18 -3.76 43.84
CA VAL A 9 -21.89 -4.15 43.23
C VAL A 9 -21.69 -3.23 42.01
N PRO A 10 -20.63 -2.43 41.94
CA PRO A 10 -20.35 -1.66 40.74
C PRO A 10 -19.88 -2.63 39.64
N ALA A 11 -20.64 -2.69 38.55
CA ALA A 11 -20.20 -3.38 37.35
C ALA A 11 -19.01 -2.64 36.74
N LEU A 12 -17.84 -3.26 36.82
CA LEU A 12 -16.63 -2.79 36.17
C LEU A 12 -16.79 -3.00 34.66
N VAL A 13 -17.18 -1.96 33.94
CA VAL A 13 -17.21 -1.98 32.48
C VAL A 13 -15.76 -1.90 32.00
N LEU A 14 -15.23 -3.05 31.59
CA LEU A 14 -13.92 -3.12 30.94
C LEU A 14 -14.09 -2.60 29.52
N ALA A 15 -13.75 -1.33 29.29
CA ALA A 15 -13.66 -0.76 27.94
C ALA A 15 -12.46 -1.41 27.23
N LEU A 16 -12.77 -2.34 26.32
CA LEU A 16 -11.80 -2.84 25.36
C LEU A 16 -11.47 -1.71 24.38
N ALA A 17 -10.40 -0.99 24.66
CA ALA A 17 -9.82 -0.08 23.68
C ALA A 17 -9.28 -0.95 22.52
N SER A 18 -10.00 -0.98 21.41
CA SER A 18 -9.48 -1.49 20.16
C SER A 18 -8.34 -0.55 19.71
N ALA A 19 -7.11 -0.94 20.02
CA ALA A 19 -5.93 -0.32 19.45
C ALA A 19 -5.96 -0.61 17.94
N GLY A 20 -6.45 0.33 17.16
CA GLY A 20 -6.28 0.33 15.72
C GLY A 20 -4.77 0.28 15.47
N VAL A 21 -4.28 -0.78 14.81
CA VAL A 21 -2.90 -0.84 14.34
C VAL A 21 -2.76 0.27 13.30
N ALA A 22 -2.24 1.41 13.73
CA ALA A 22 -1.78 2.44 12.81
C ALA A 22 -0.64 1.80 12.00
N GLN A 23 -0.88 1.61 10.69
CA GLN A 23 0.14 1.11 9.79
C GLN A 23 1.27 2.15 9.79
N ALA A 24 2.46 1.75 10.27
CA ALA A 24 3.60 2.65 10.29
C ALA A 24 3.92 3.11 8.86
N ALA A 25 4.17 4.42 8.68
CA ALA A 25 4.63 4.95 7.40
C ALA A 25 5.92 4.23 6.99
N GLY A 26 6.05 3.87 5.70
CA GLY A 26 7.21 3.17 5.18
C GLY A 26 8.47 4.04 5.21
N ASP A 27 9.62 3.38 5.18
CA ASP A 27 10.94 4.00 5.09
C ASP A 27 11.35 4.13 3.62
N ALA A 28 11.40 5.36 3.09
CA ALA A 28 11.74 5.62 1.70
C ALA A 28 13.18 5.19 1.34
N ALA A 29 14.13 5.22 2.27
CA ALA A 29 15.50 4.77 2.01
C ALA A 29 15.56 3.25 1.80
N LYS A 30 14.85 2.48 2.61
CA LYS A 30 14.69 1.04 2.41
C LYS A 30 13.90 0.75 1.13
N GLY A 31 12.83 1.51 0.90
CA GLY A 31 12.02 1.43 -0.31
C GLY A 31 12.81 1.65 -1.59
N LYS A 32 13.78 2.58 -1.57
CA LYS A 32 14.69 2.81 -2.70
C LYS A 32 15.46 1.55 -3.08
N ALA A 33 16.04 0.85 -2.11
CA ALA A 33 16.79 -0.37 -2.38
C ALA A 33 15.90 -1.46 -3.00
N ILE A 34 14.69 -1.64 -2.49
CA ILE A 34 13.71 -2.61 -2.99
C ILE A 34 13.26 -2.21 -4.41
N PHE A 35 12.95 -0.95 -4.63
CA PHE A 35 12.52 -0.42 -5.93
C PHE A 35 13.61 -0.61 -7.00
N THR A 36 14.85 -0.30 -6.66
CA THR A 36 16.00 -0.47 -7.57
C THR A 36 16.19 -1.94 -7.96
N ALA A 37 16.01 -2.86 -7.02
CA ALA A 37 16.17 -4.28 -7.28
C ALA A 37 15.04 -4.91 -8.11
N ASN A 38 13.81 -4.42 -7.97
CA ASN A 38 12.62 -5.14 -8.44
C ASN A 38 11.72 -4.34 -9.40
N CYS A 39 11.79 -3.03 -9.41
CA CYS A 39 10.79 -2.18 -10.07
C CYS A 39 11.37 -1.33 -11.20
N VAL A 40 12.65 -0.98 -11.12
CA VAL A 40 13.33 -0.04 -12.04
C VAL A 40 13.29 -0.52 -13.49
N SER A 41 13.39 -1.82 -13.76
CA SER A 41 13.40 -2.33 -15.13
C SER A 41 12.15 -1.93 -15.93
N CYS A 42 11.02 -1.78 -15.28
CA CYS A 42 9.77 -1.33 -15.91
C CYS A 42 9.48 0.14 -15.61
N HIS A 43 9.60 0.54 -14.34
CA HIS A 43 9.18 1.88 -13.91
C HIS A 43 10.23 2.97 -14.11
N GLY A 44 11.49 2.61 -14.39
CA GLY A 44 12.59 3.55 -14.59
C GLY A 44 13.16 4.09 -13.29
N GLU A 45 14.42 4.51 -13.31
CA GLU A 45 15.11 5.07 -12.14
C GLU A 45 14.46 6.37 -11.64
N SER A 46 13.90 7.15 -12.56
CA SER A 46 13.17 8.38 -12.24
C SER A 46 11.67 8.19 -12.04
N GLY A 47 11.18 6.95 -12.06
CA GLY A 47 9.77 6.62 -11.82
C GLY A 47 8.81 7.03 -12.92
N LYS A 48 9.30 7.31 -14.14
CA LYS A 48 8.50 7.80 -15.28
C LYS A 48 7.81 6.69 -16.08
N GLY A 49 8.01 5.42 -15.72
CA GLY A 49 7.50 4.29 -16.50
C GLY A 49 8.31 3.98 -17.75
N ASP A 50 9.50 4.51 -17.86
CA ASP A 50 10.42 4.48 -19.00
C ASP A 50 11.63 3.55 -18.79
N GLY A 51 11.52 2.60 -17.88
CA GLY A 51 12.54 1.57 -17.72
C GLY A 51 12.74 0.78 -19.02
N PRO A 52 13.92 0.16 -19.24
CA PRO A 52 14.25 -0.50 -20.51
C PRO A 52 13.25 -1.59 -20.90
N VAL A 53 12.69 -2.31 -19.94
CA VAL A 53 11.60 -3.27 -20.19
C VAL A 53 10.27 -2.54 -20.35
N GLY A 54 9.96 -1.60 -19.47
CA GLY A 54 8.68 -0.86 -19.46
C GLY A 54 8.42 -0.08 -20.75
N ALA A 55 9.47 0.52 -21.32
CA ALA A 55 9.36 1.26 -22.59
C ALA A 55 8.95 0.36 -23.77
N ALA A 56 9.33 -0.91 -23.76
CA ALA A 56 9.01 -1.88 -24.80
C ALA A 56 7.63 -2.56 -24.63
N LEU A 57 7.00 -2.45 -23.45
CA LEU A 57 5.72 -3.11 -23.19
C LEU A 57 4.57 -2.51 -23.99
N PRO A 58 3.56 -3.33 -24.36
CA PRO A 58 2.32 -2.82 -24.92
C PRO A 58 1.51 -2.04 -23.88
N PRO A 59 0.56 -1.19 -24.29
CA PRO A 59 -0.38 -0.56 -23.35
C PRO A 59 -1.21 -1.61 -22.57
N PRO A 60 -1.55 -1.34 -21.31
CA PRO A 60 -1.21 -0.13 -20.55
C PRO A 60 0.25 -0.12 -20.08
N LYS A 61 0.92 1.00 -20.27
CA LYS A 61 2.32 1.23 -19.88
C LYS A 61 2.48 1.29 -18.36
N PRO A 62 3.70 1.02 -17.83
CA PRO A 62 4.01 1.29 -16.44
C PRO A 62 3.66 2.72 -16.07
N ARG A 63 3.15 2.90 -14.85
CA ARG A 63 2.70 4.21 -14.38
C ARG A 63 3.87 5.19 -14.23
N ASP A 64 3.66 6.42 -14.68
CA ASP A 64 4.52 7.56 -14.38
C ASP A 64 4.19 8.08 -12.98
N PHE A 65 5.07 7.81 -12.01
CA PHE A 65 4.89 8.21 -10.63
C PHE A 65 5.15 9.71 -10.39
N THR A 66 5.85 10.37 -11.31
CA THR A 66 6.12 11.81 -11.18
C THR A 66 4.86 12.66 -11.32
N LYS A 67 3.83 12.12 -11.97
CA LYS A 67 2.53 12.78 -12.14
C LYS A 67 1.54 12.46 -11.04
N ALA A 68 1.80 11.44 -10.22
CA ALA A 68 0.90 10.91 -9.18
C ALA A 68 -0.54 10.60 -9.67
N GLU A 69 -0.71 10.35 -10.96
CA GLU A 69 -1.98 10.00 -11.58
C GLU A 69 -2.20 8.50 -11.54
N PHE A 70 -2.67 7.99 -10.39
CA PHE A 70 -3.00 6.59 -10.23
C PHE A 70 -4.42 6.30 -10.72
N LYS A 71 -4.61 5.16 -11.41
CA LYS A 71 -5.90 4.84 -12.07
C LYS A 71 -6.56 3.56 -11.56
N LEU A 72 -5.79 2.68 -10.90
CA LEU A 72 -6.32 1.42 -10.42
C LEU A 72 -6.98 1.61 -9.06
N ASP A 73 -8.30 1.51 -9.05
CA ASP A 73 -9.13 1.62 -7.85
C ASP A 73 -9.27 0.24 -7.18
N SER A 74 -8.19 -0.19 -6.51
CA SER A 74 -8.11 -1.51 -5.89
C SER A 74 -9.01 -1.68 -4.67
N LEU A 75 -9.38 -0.59 -4.02
CA LEU A 75 -10.28 -0.57 -2.86
C LEU A 75 -11.74 -0.35 -3.25
N LYS A 76 -12.03 -0.03 -4.52
CA LYS A 76 -13.37 0.31 -5.03
C LYS A 76 -14.03 1.47 -4.26
N ASP A 77 -13.21 2.37 -3.72
CA ASP A 77 -13.62 3.54 -2.94
C ASP A 77 -13.53 4.86 -3.74
N LYS A 78 -13.22 4.76 -5.03
CA LYS A 78 -12.99 5.89 -5.95
C LYS A 78 -11.81 6.79 -5.54
N LYS A 79 -10.86 6.24 -4.79
CA LYS A 79 -9.62 6.91 -4.36
C LYS A 79 -8.39 6.12 -4.82
N PRO A 80 -8.19 5.97 -6.15
CA PRO A 80 -6.98 5.32 -6.64
C PRO A 80 -5.76 6.09 -6.17
N GLY A 81 -4.69 5.37 -5.83
CA GLY A 81 -3.43 5.99 -5.42
C GLY A 81 -3.31 6.32 -3.95
N SER A 82 -4.26 5.98 -3.08
CA SER A 82 -3.99 5.93 -1.65
C SER A 82 -2.91 4.88 -1.35
N ASP A 83 -2.18 5.02 -0.24
CA ASP A 83 -1.13 4.05 0.12
C ASP A 83 -1.71 2.63 0.26
N ALA A 84 -2.90 2.51 0.82
CA ALA A 84 -3.60 1.24 0.92
C ALA A 84 -3.96 0.67 -0.47
N ALA A 85 -4.41 1.50 -1.40
CA ALA A 85 -4.71 1.09 -2.77
C ALA A 85 -3.45 0.65 -3.52
N LEU A 86 -2.35 1.41 -3.40
CA LEU A 86 -1.06 1.06 -4.00
C LEU A 86 -0.51 -0.25 -3.43
N ALA A 87 -0.64 -0.46 -2.12
CA ALA A 87 -0.20 -1.69 -1.47
C ALA A 87 -0.90 -2.91 -2.06
N LEU A 88 -2.20 -2.86 -2.31
CA LEU A 88 -2.93 -3.95 -2.93
C LEU A 88 -2.49 -4.22 -4.37
N VAL A 89 -2.26 -3.18 -5.16
CA VAL A 89 -1.76 -3.33 -6.55
C VAL A 89 -0.38 -3.98 -6.57
N ILE A 90 0.53 -3.55 -5.72
CA ILE A 90 1.88 -4.14 -5.62
C ILE A 90 1.78 -5.59 -5.13
N LYS A 91 1.00 -5.84 -4.10
CA LYS A 91 0.86 -7.16 -3.47
C LYS A 91 0.26 -8.20 -4.41
N ASN A 92 -0.83 -7.83 -5.10
CA ASN A 92 -1.66 -8.77 -5.87
C ASN A 92 -1.43 -8.68 -7.39
N GLY A 93 -0.62 -7.73 -7.86
CA GLY A 93 -0.42 -7.46 -9.27
C GLY A 93 -1.53 -6.57 -9.86
N ALA A 94 -1.22 -5.86 -10.93
CA ALA A 94 -2.15 -4.91 -11.53
C ALA A 94 -3.35 -5.58 -12.24
N ALA A 95 -3.18 -6.80 -12.75
CA ALA A 95 -4.25 -7.53 -13.43
C ALA A 95 -5.48 -7.76 -12.55
N ALA A 96 -5.29 -7.94 -11.24
CA ALA A 96 -6.37 -8.10 -10.27
C ALA A 96 -7.32 -6.89 -10.24
N TYR A 97 -6.88 -5.73 -10.73
CA TYR A 97 -7.60 -4.46 -10.68
C TYR A 97 -7.80 -3.83 -12.07
N GLY A 98 -7.71 -4.65 -13.13
CA GLY A 98 -7.92 -4.20 -14.51
C GLY A 98 -6.70 -3.54 -15.17
N GLY A 99 -5.52 -3.65 -14.56
CA GLY A 99 -4.26 -3.21 -15.12
C GLY A 99 -3.54 -4.29 -15.93
N SER A 100 -2.27 -4.05 -16.25
CA SER A 100 -1.46 -4.97 -17.02
C SER A 100 -1.08 -6.23 -16.23
N ALA A 101 -1.25 -7.40 -16.84
CA ALA A 101 -0.76 -8.66 -16.28
C ALA A 101 0.78 -8.73 -16.17
N LEU A 102 1.49 -7.82 -16.84
CA LEU A 102 2.94 -7.73 -16.81
C LEU A 102 3.46 -7.07 -15.53
N MET A 103 2.60 -6.33 -14.81
CA MET A 103 2.85 -5.93 -13.42
C MET A 103 2.53 -7.10 -12.49
N ALA A 104 3.55 -7.93 -12.24
CA ALA A 104 3.40 -9.14 -11.44
C ALA A 104 3.03 -8.86 -9.96
N PRO A 105 2.41 -9.83 -9.26
CA PRO A 105 2.18 -9.73 -7.83
C PRO A 105 3.47 -9.93 -7.04
N TRP A 106 3.72 -9.07 -6.06
CA TRP A 106 4.94 -9.08 -5.23
C TRP A 106 4.70 -9.57 -3.80
N GLY A 107 3.46 -9.89 -3.44
CA GLY A 107 3.11 -10.32 -2.08
C GLY A 107 3.75 -11.64 -1.62
N GLY A 108 4.21 -12.47 -2.55
CA GLY A 108 4.98 -13.68 -2.24
C GLY A 108 6.48 -13.43 -1.99
N THR A 109 6.99 -12.26 -2.37
CA THR A 109 8.42 -11.90 -2.29
C THR A 109 8.67 -10.79 -1.28
N LEU A 110 7.75 -9.82 -1.18
CA LEU A 110 7.85 -8.67 -0.28
C LEU A 110 6.84 -8.81 0.86
N SER A 111 7.28 -8.51 2.08
CA SER A 111 6.39 -8.36 3.23
C SER A 111 5.54 -7.09 3.09
N ASP A 112 4.45 -7.01 3.85
CA ASP A 112 3.60 -5.81 3.86
C ASP A 112 4.40 -4.56 4.30
N ALA A 113 5.33 -4.69 5.25
CA ALA A 113 6.22 -3.60 5.65
C ALA A 113 7.14 -3.15 4.51
N GLN A 114 7.72 -4.08 3.76
CA GLN A 114 8.55 -3.76 2.59
C GLN A 114 7.74 -3.10 1.47
N ILE A 115 6.49 -3.49 1.28
CA ILE A 115 5.58 -2.83 0.33
C ILE A 115 5.33 -1.37 0.78
N GLN A 116 5.13 -1.11 2.07
CA GLN A 116 5.00 0.26 2.58
C GLN A 116 6.29 1.08 2.37
N ASP A 117 7.46 0.47 2.55
CA ASP A 117 8.73 1.12 2.26
C ASP A 117 8.84 1.52 0.77
N VAL A 118 8.46 0.63 -0.14
CA VAL A 118 8.42 0.93 -1.59
C VAL A 118 7.45 2.07 -1.90
N ILE A 119 6.26 2.08 -1.29
CA ILE A 119 5.28 3.15 -1.47
C ILE A 119 5.85 4.49 -0.99
N ALA A 120 6.50 4.52 0.17
CA ALA A 120 7.15 5.73 0.66
C ALA A 120 8.19 6.26 -0.33
N TYR A 121 8.95 5.38 -0.98
CA TYR A 121 9.89 5.78 -2.04
C TYR A 121 9.18 6.28 -3.31
N ILE A 122 8.11 5.60 -3.75
CA ILE A 122 7.29 6.04 -4.89
C ILE A 122 6.77 7.47 -4.68
N ARG A 123 6.39 7.82 -3.46
CA ARG A 123 5.93 9.18 -3.12
C ARG A 123 7.00 10.25 -3.31
N THR A 124 8.28 9.89 -3.27
CA THR A 124 9.38 10.84 -3.49
C THR A 124 9.50 11.32 -4.95
N PHE A 125 8.93 10.61 -5.92
CA PHE A 125 8.96 11.00 -7.32
C PHE A 125 8.05 12.18 -7.65
N HIS A 126 6.98 12.35 -6.89
CA HIS A 126 6.06 13.47 -7.05
C HIS A 126 6.38 14.53 -5.99
N LYS A 127 6.81 15.69 -6.44
CA LYS A 127 7.14 16.86 -5.61
C LYS A 127 6.13 17.96 -5.84
#